data_0259245c6bc2420a7cbc4fb73e40f46e
#
_entry.id   0259245c6bc2420a7cbc4fb73e40f46e
#
_cell.length_a   1.000
_cell.length_b   1.000
_cell.length_c   1.000
_cell.angle_alpha   90.00
_cell.angle_beta   90.00
_cell.angle_gamma   90.00
#
_symmetry.space_group_name_H-M   'P 1'
#
loop_
_entity.id
_entity.type
_entity.pdbx_description
1 polymer ?
#
loop_
_entity_poly.entity_id
_entity_poly.type
_entity_poly.pdbx_seq_one_letter_code
_entity_poly.pdbx_strand_id
1 'polypeptide(L)'
;PVFALSMLVYVSNNDRNIRFANMNDYMKAIHLDNVIKPDEGRRSEFVAIMERYSQKTYIPVISFPAQKNNDDKEDILSVVENLIIRQLSIQSNVASGVKYLISETIDNITEHSESDRGFICAQAYQKKGYLDLCIADRGVTLLGSYTKLDDNEIASDLEAIKAANRGISSKNLPDAENRGYGIYTSKKMLIDGLGGQYMMMSGSTGYMKSRKIDEFFTLPRGLRWSGTIIALRIPYQAPLFNYINYI
;
A
#
# COMPACT_ATOMS: atom_id res chain seq x y z
N PRO A 1 3.65 10.84 1.20
CA PRO A 1 4.02 9.47 0.81
C PRO A 1 3.46 9.08 -0.54
N VAL A 2 2.14 9.27 -0.78
CA VAL A 2 1.48 8.89 -2.07
C VAL A 2 2.18 9.53 -3.26
N PHE A 3 2.46 10.83 -3.18
CA PHE A 3 3.16 11.55 -4.27
C PHE A 3 4.58 10.99 -4.51
N ALA A 4 5.32 10.71 -3.43
CA ALA A 4 6.65 10.13 -3.53
C ALA A 4 6.64 8.75 -4.19
N LEU A 5 5.71 7.88 -3.79
CA LEU A 5 5.55 6.57 -4.38
C LEU A 5 5.09 6.65 -5.85
N SER A 6 4.18 7.58 -6.15
CA SER A 6 3.70 7.83 -7.52
C SER A 6 4.84 8.20 -8.47
N MET A 7 5.72 9.09 -8.03
CA MET A 7 6.90 9.49 -8.81
C MET A 7 7.86 8.33 -9.04
N LEU A 8 8.09 7.50 -8.01
CA LEU A 8 8.99 6.35 -8.11
C LEU A 8 8.51 5.30 -9.10
N VAL A 9 7.24 4.95 -9.05
CA VAL A 9 6.67 3.95 -9.94
C VAL A 9 6.61 4.49 -11.37
N TYR A 10 6.28 5.77 -11.55
CA TYR A 10 6.36 6.43 -12.86
C TYR A 10 7.76 6.36 -13.45
N VAL A 11 8.78 6.69 -12.65
CA VAL A 11 10.19 6.68 -13.06
C VAL A 11 10.66 5.28 -13.41
N SER A 12 10.27 4.29 -12.64
CA SER A 12 10.73 2.91 -12.83
C SER A 12 10.02 2.16 -13.98
N ASN A 13 8.85 2.64 -14.43
CA ASN A 13 8.14 2.03 -15.55
C ASN A 13 8.67 2.43 -16.95
N ASN A 14 9.46 3.48 -17.02
CA ASN A 14 9.77 4.07 -18.34
C ASN A 14 11.18 3.75 -18.87
N ASP A 15 11.96 2.82 -18.32
CA ASP A 15 13.34 2.49 -18.75
C ASP A 15 14.21 3.70 -19.17
N ARG A 16 13.75 4.91 -18.85
CA ARG A 16 14.43 6.14 -19.14
C ARG A 16 15.28 6.52 -17.94
N ASN A 17 16.50 6.96 -18.17
CA ASN A 17 17.32 7.65 -17.16
C ASN A 17 16.63 8.96 -16.73
N ILE A 18 15.61 8.86 -15.87
CA ILE A 18 14.94 10.03 -15.32
C ILE A 18 15.86 10.62 -14.26
N ARG A 19 16.31 11.83 -14.52
CA ARG A 19 16.98 12.63 -13.52
C ARG A 19 15.96 13.46 -12.77
N PHE A 20 15.88 13.29 -11.47
CA PHE A 20 15.10 14.16 -10.62
C PHE A 20 15.77 15.55 -10.60
N ALA A 21 15.15 16.51 -11.26
CA ALA A 21 15.53 17.90 -11.12
C ALA A 21 14.82 18.52 -9.91
N ASN A 22 15.51 19.39 -9.17
CA ASN A 22 14.93 20.16 -8.06
C ASN A 22 14.39 19.32 -6.88
N MET A 23 15.07 18.24 -6.52
CA MET A 23 14.75 17.48 -5.31
C MET A 23 14.97 18.33 -4.06
N ASN A 24 13.91 18.50 -3.27
CA ASN A 24 14.03 19.13 -1.96
C ASN A 24 14.58 18.12 -0.91
N ASP A 25 14.93 18.62 0.27
CA ASP A 25 15.54 17.80 1.33
C ASP A 25 14.63 16.66 1.80
N TYR A 26 13.32 16.85 1.79
CA TYR A 26 12.36 15.81 2.12
C TYR A 26 12.39 14.66 1.09
N MET A 27 12.40 14.97 -0.20
CA MET A 27 12.47 13.97 -1.27
C MET A 27 13.76 13.15 -1.18
N LYS A 28 14.89 13.80 -0.86
CA LYS A 28 16.18 13.11 -0.64
C LYS A 28 16.12 12.24 0.62
N ALA A 29 15.56 12.76 1.70
CA ALA A 29 15.48 12.06 2.98
C ALA A 29 14.66 10.77 2.90
N ILE A 30 13.59 10.74 2.10
CA ILE A 30 12.77 9.54 1.87
C ILE A 30 13.31 8.62 0.78
N HIS A 31 14.50 8.89 0.25
CA HIS A 31 15.14 8.10 -0.81
C HIS A 31 14.30 7.97 -2.09
N LEU A 32 13.71 9.08 -2.52
CA LEU A 32 12.88 9.08 -3.73
C LEU A 32 13.65 8.71 -5.00
N ASP A 33 14.90 9.13 -5.10
CA ASP A 33 15.81 8.89 -6.22
C ASP A 33 16.61 7.58 -6.10
N ASN A 34 16.67 7.01 -4.91
CA ASN A 34 17.43 5.79 -4.63
C ASN A 34 16.71 4.93 -3.59
N VAL A 35 15.70 4.21 -4.04
CA VAL A 35 14.87 3.33 -3.20
C VAL A 35 15.73 2.33 -2.43
N ILE A 36 15.47 2.18 -1.15
CA ILE A 36 16.14 1.16 -0.33
C ILE A 36 15.64 -0.21 -0.81
N LYS A 37 16.57 -0.98 -1.37
CA LYS A 37 16.37 -2.37 -1.81
C LYS A 37 17.16 -3.26 -0.87
N PRO A 38 16.52 -4.01 0.02
CA PRO A 38 17.20 -5.02 0.80
C PRO A 38 17.83 -6.07 -0.12
N ASP A 39 19.06 -6.47 0.14
CA ASP A 39 19.68 -7.61 -0.50
C ASP A 39 19.13 -8.92 0.07
N GLU A 40 18.95 -9.91 -0.78
CA GLU A 40 18.45 -11.23 -0.38
C GLU A 40 19.39 -11.86 0.66
N GLY A 41 18.82 -12.44 1.72
CA GLY A 41 19.54 -13.08 2.80
C GLY A 41 20.32 -12.14 3.73
N ARG A 42 20.24 -10.82 3.57
CA ARG A 42 20.98 -9.84 4.39
C ARG A 42 20.09 -9.06 5.37
N ARG A 43 19.24 -9.79 6.08
CA ARG A 43 18.31 -9.20 7.07
C ARG A 43 19.03 -8.29 8.08
N SER A 44 20.17 -8.69 8.61
CA SER A 44 20.90 -7.92 9.63
C SER A 44 21.36 -6.55 9.12
N GLU A 45 21.80 -6.48 7.86
CA GLU A 45 22.18 -5.21 7.23
C GLU A 45 20.97 -4.31 7.03
N PHE A 46 19.86 -4.88 6.58
CA PHE A 46 18.60 -4.15 6.43
C PHE A 46 18.12 -3.60 7.78
N VAL A 47 18.13 -4.41 8.85
CA VAL A 47 17.80 -3.96 10.20
C VAL A 47 18.67 -2.79 10.62
N ALA A 48 20.00 -2.87 10.40
CA ALA A 48 20.94 -1.79 10.75
C ALA A 48 20.65 -0.50 9.94
N ILE A 49 20.26 -0.62 8.67
CA ILE A 49 19.84 0.53 7.86
C ILE A 49 18.57 1.14 8.44
N MET A 50 17.56 0.31 8.73
CA MET A 50 16.26 0.78 9.21
C MET A 50 16.32 1.38 10.63
N GLU A 51 17.24 0.92 11.48
CA GLU A 51 17.43 1.50 12.81
C GLU A 51 17.83 2.99 12.77
N ARG A 52 18.48 3.45 11.70
CA ARG A 52 18.78 4.89 11.49
C ARG A 52 17.53 5.75 11.37
N TYR A 53 16.39 5.13 11.06
CA TYR A 53 15.10 5.78 10.94
C TYR A 53 14.26 5.68 12.21
N SER A 54 14.72 4.97 13.25
CA SER A 54 13.95 4.73 14.49
C SER A 54 13.50 6.02 15.20
N GLN A 55 14.26 7.10 15.04
CA GLN A 55 13.96 8.42 15.60
C GLN A 55 13.40 9.41 14.57
N LYS A 56 13.12 8.96 13.35
CA LYS A 56 12.54 9.82 12.32
C LYS A 56 11.02 9.74 12.34
N THR A 57 10.39 10.71 11.69
CA THR A 57 8.92 10.75 11.53
C THR A 57 8.47 10.12 10.21
N TYR A 58 9.36 9.42 9.53
CA TYR A 58 9.06 8.79 8.25
C TYR A 58 9.77 7.44 8.09
N ILE A 59 9.19 6.59 7.30
CA ILE A 59 9.80 5.40 6.71
C ILE A 59 10.15 5.76 5.27
N PRO A 60 11.41 5.62 4.86
CA PRO A 60 11.82 5.89 3.49
C PRO A 60 11.11 4.96 2.51
N VAL A 61 11.25 5.21 1.23
CA VAL A 61 10.71 4.28 0.23
C VAL A 61 11.57 3.01 0.21
N ILE A 62 10.92 1.90 0.52
CA ILE A 62 11.52 0.56 0.58
C ILE A 62 10.86 -0.28 -0.50
N SER A 63 11.67 -1.00 -1.26
CA SER A 63 11.21 -2.01 -2.19
C SER A 63 11.31 -3.40 -1.54
N PHE A 64 10.28 -4.21 -1.65
CA PHE A 64 10.25 -5.59 -1.17
C PHE A 64 9.92 -6.57 -2.29
N PRO A 65 10.37 -7.84 -2.21
CA PRO A 65 9.97 -8.88 -3.17
C PRO A 65 8.46 -9.11 -3.12
N ALA A 66 7.79 -9.16 -4.28
CA ALA A 66 6.34 -9.39 -4.37
C ALA A 66 6.01 -10.85 -4.75
N GLN A 67 6.98 -11.74 -4.75
CA GLN A 67 6.80 -13.15 -5.08
C GLN A 67 6.19 -13.93 -3.92
N LYS A 68 5.38 -14.95 -4.26
CA LYS A 68 4.85 -15.90 -3.27
C LYS A 68 5.99 -16.70 -2.62
N ASN A 69 5.84 -17.03 -1.34
CA ASN A 69 6.78 -17.87 -0.59
C ASN A 69 8.22 -17.32 -0.56
N ASN A 70 8.36 -16.03 -0.39
CA ASN A 70 9.66 -15.39 -0.24
C ASN A 70 9.88 -15.01 1.23
N ASP A 71 10.79 -15.70 1.92
CA ASP A 71 11.09 -15.49 3.34
C ASP A 71 11.66 -14.09 3.59
N ASP A 72 12.43 -13.53 2.66
CA ASP A 72 12.95 -12.17 2.77
C ASP A 72 11.83 -11.12 2.77
N LYS A 73 10.70 -11.38 2.08
CA LYS A 73 9.51 -10.52 2.12
C LYS A 73 8.99 -10.37 3.55
N GLU A 74 8.74 -11.49 4.22
CA GLU A 74 8.21 -11.52 5.60
C GLU A 74 9.15 -10.81 6.58
N ASP A 75 10.44 -11.04 6.44
CA ASP A 75 11.48 -10.41 7.25
C ASP A 75 11.52 -8.89 7.07
N ILE A 76 11.50 -8.40 5.83
CA ILE A 76 11.48 -6.97 5.50
C ILE A 76 10.25 -6.30 6.10
N LEU A 77 9.08 -6.92 5.91
CA LEU A 77 7.81 -6.37 6.37
C LEU A 77 7.73 -6.34 7.90
N SER A 78 8.19 -7.39 8.57
CA SER A 78 8.28 -7.42 10.03
C SER A 78 9.12 -6.27 10.59
N VAL A 79 10.26 -5.97 9.97
CA VAL A 79 11.12 -4.85 10.36
C VAL A 79 10.40 -3.51 10.17
N VAL A 80 9.75 -3.31 9.01
CA VAL A 80 9.01 -2.07 8.69
C VAL A 80 7.83 -1.86 9.64
N GLU A 81 7.03 -2.90 9.88
CA GLU A 81 5.88 -2.85 10.79
C GLU A 81 6.32 -2.49 12.22
N ASN A 82 7.35 -3.15 12.73
CA ASN A 82 7.86 -2.88 14.07
C ASN A 82 8.40 -1.45 14.18
N LEU A 83 9.03 -0.95 13.14
CA LEU A 83 9.53 0.42 13.10
C LEU A 83 8.37 1.43 13.10
N ILE A 84 7.33 1.21 12.30
CA ILE A 84 6.11 2.03 12.27
C ILE A 84 5.48 2.09 13.67
N ILE A 85 5.29 0.95 14.32
CA ILE A 85 4.65 0.87 15.62
C ILE A 85 5.47 1.60 16.69
N ARG A 86 6.79 1.42 16.71
CA ARG A 86 7.70 2.10 17.65
C ARG A 86 7.73 3.61 17.46
N GLN A 87 7.90 4.08 16.23
CA GLN A 87 7.98 5.51 15.90
C GLN A 87 6.75 6.29 16.32
N LEU A 88 5.60 5.64 16.30
CA LEU A 88 4.31 6.32 16.42
C LEU A 88 3.72 6.22 17.81
N SER A 89 4.34 5.45 18.72
CA SER A 89 3.72 5.15 20.03
C SER A 89 2.23 4.79 19.88
N ILE A 90 1.93 4.00 18.83
CA ILE A 90 0.57 3.58 18.50
C ILE A 90 0.02 2.74 19.66
N GLN A 91 -1.22 2.98 20.04
CA GLN A 91 -1.91 2.13 21.01
C GLN A 91 -1.92 0.68 20.52
N SER A 92 -1.78 -0.28 21.43
CA SER A 92 -1.65 -1.72 21.10
C SER A 92 -2.80 -2.25 20.26
N ASN A 93 -4.03 -1.82 20.52
CA ASN A 93 -5.20 -2.19 19.73
C ASN A 93 -5.13 -1.65 18.28
N VAL A 94 -4.68 -0.41 18.09
CA VAL A 94 -4.48 0.20 16.76
C VAL A 94 -3.33 -0.49 16.03
N ALA A 95 -2.26 -0.88 16.75
CA ALA A 95 -1.11 -1.58 16.18
C ALA A 95 -1.51 -2.88 15.47
N SER A 96 -2.41 -3.67 16.07
CA SER A 96 -2.95 -4.88 15.44
C SER A 96 -3.69 -4.57 14.13
N GLY A 97 -4.50 -3.51 14.12
CA GLY A 97 -5.17 -3.05 12.91
C GLY A 97 -4.18 -2.58 11.82
N VAL A 98 -3.12 -1.88 12.20
CA VAL A 98 -2.07 -1.44 11.26
C VAL A 98 -1.37 -2.63 10.62
N LYS A 99 -0.98 -3.63 11.42
CA LYS A 99 -0.38 -4.87 10.91
C LYS A 99 -1.29 -5.58 9.93
N TYR A 100 -2.57 -5.74 10.28
CA TYR A 100 -3.56 -6.35 9.40
C TYR A 100 -3.69 -5.58 8.07
N LEU A 101 -3.78 -4.24 8.11
CA LEU A 101 -3.87 -3.41 6.91
C LEU A 101 -2.64 -3.58 6.00
N ILE A 102 -1.45 -3.66 6.57
CA ILE A 102 -0.20 -3.87 5.81
C ILE A 102 -0.22 -5.25 5.17
N SER A 103 -0.47 -6.31 5.97
CA SER A 103 -0.49 -7.70 5.51
C SER A 103 -1.48 -7.87 4.36
N GLU A 104 -2.74 -7.51 4.53
CA GLU A 104 -3.78 -7.64 3.49
C GLU A 104 -3.42 -6.88 2.19
N THR A 105 -2.84 -5.68 2.32
CA THR A 105 -2.46 -4.90 1.15
C THR A 105 -1.30 -5.58 0.39
N ILE A 106 -0.35 -6.14 1.11
CA ILE A 106 0.81 -6.81 0.53
C ILE A 106 0.44 -8.16 -0.07
N ASP A 107 -0.44 -8.90 0.58
CA ASP A 107 -0.97 -10.15 0.05
C ASP A 107 -1.72 -9.93 -1.27
N ASN A 108 -2.50 -8.84 -1.37
CA ASN A 108 -3.11 -8.46 -2.64
C ASN A 108 -2.08 -8.18 -3.75
N ILE A 109 -0.97 -7.52 -3.43
CA ILE A 109 0.13 -7.31 -4.38
C ILE A 109 0.74 -8.64 -4.80
N THR A 110 1.09 -9.50 -3.83
CA THR A 110 1.71 -10.79 -4.07
C THR A 110 0.83 -11.72 -4.92
N GLU A 111 -0.47 -11.66 -4.73
CA GLU A 111 -1.41 -12.57 -5.38
C GLU A 111 -1.90 -12.11 -6.74
N HIS A 112 -1.99 -10.81 -6.96
CA HIS A 112 -2.70 -10.23 -8.11
C HIS A 112 -1.88 -9.32 -9.01
N SER A 113 -0.76 -8.76 -8.53
CA SER A 113 -0.05 -7.73 -9.30
C SER A 113 0.80 -8.27 -10.45
N GLU A 114 1.27 -9.52 -10.36
CA GLU A 114 2.32 -10.07 -11.26
C GLU A 114 3.59 -9.22 -11.30
N SER A 115 3.78 -8.40 -10.29
CA SER A 115 5.00 -7.63 -10.11
C SER A 115 6.06 -8.47 -9.42
N ASP A 116 7.30 -8.28 -9.77
CA ASP A 116 8.44 -8.84 -9.04
C ASP A 116 8.70 -8.10 -7.72
N ARG A 117 8.23 -6.86 -7.63
CA ARG A 117 8.49 -6.00 -6.48
C ARG A 117 7.29 -5.14 -6.09
N GLY A 118 7.11 -5.00 -4.78
CA GLY A 118 6.25 -4.00 -4.17
C GLY A 118 7.08 -2.88 -3.52
N PHE A 119 6.40 -1.80 -3.12
CA PHE A 119 6.99 -0.62 -2.49
C PHE A 119 6.16 -0.20 -1.29
N ILE A 120 6.83 0.22 -0.23
CA ILE A 120 6.19 0.76 0.97
C ILE A 120 6.91 1.99 1.47
N CYS A 121 6.16 2.99 1.93
CA CYS A 121 6.69 4.13 2.67
C CYS A 121 5.64 4.70 3.62
N ALA A 122 6.08 5.46 4.62
CA ALA A 122 5.17 6.05 5.59
C ALA A 122 5.65 7.43 6.07
N GLN A 123 4.70 8.27 6.50
CA GLN A 123 4.97 9.56 7.12
C GLN A 123 4.09 9.76 8.34
N ALA A 124 4.72 9.94 9.48
CA ALA A 124 4.07 10.24 10.74
C ALA A 124 3.83 11.76 10.87
N TYR A 125 2.63 12.14 11.22
CA TYR A 125 2.25 13.51 11.54
C TYR A 125 1.88 13.61 13.03
N GLN A 126 2.90 13.53 13.90
CA GLN A 126 2.73 13.44 15.36
C GLN A 126 1.81 14.51 15.92
N LYS A 127 2.02 15.78 15.55
CA LYS A 127 1.19 16.90 15.99
C LYS A 127 -0.27 16.83 15.53
N LYS A 128 -0.54 16.08 14.44
CA LYS A 128 -1.88 15.91 13.88
C LYS A 128 -2.53 14.59 14.30
N GLY A 129 -1.78 13.70 14.95
CA GLY A 129 -2.27 12.45 15.50
C GLY A 129 -2.58 11.37 14.47
N TYR A 130 -1.89 11.34 13.31
CA TYR A 130 -2.08 10.29 12.30
C TYR A 130 -0.78 9.92 11.55
N LEU A 131 -0.82 8.75 10.96
CA LEU A 131 0.15 8.19 10.02
C LEU A 131 -0.44 8.18 8.61
N ASP A 132 0.31 8.59 7.61
CA ASP A 132 0.07 8.26 6.22
C ASP A 132 0.98 7.08 5.84
N LEU A 133 0.39 5.99 5.36
CA LEU A 133 1.05 4.79 4.86
C LEU A 133 0.71 4.63 3.39
N CYS A 134 1.69 4.31 2.56
CA CYS A 134 1.49 4.04 1.16
C CYS A 134 2.18 2.74 0.75
N ILE A 135 1.45 1.88 0.06
CA ILE A 135 1.92 0.61 -0.48
C ILE A 135 1.52 0.58 -1.96
N ALA A 136 2.43 0.14 -2.82
CA ALA A 136 2.19 0.12 -4.27
C ALA A 136 2.92 -1.03 -4.95
N ASP A 137 2.45 -1.37 -6.14
CA ASP A 137 3.11 -2.27 -7.07
C ASP A 137 3.20 -1.64 -8.48
N ARG A 138 3.91 -2.31 -9.37
CA ARG A 138 4.12 -1.94 -10.78
C ARG A 138 3.64 -3.02 -11.75
N GLY A 139 2.81 -3.90 -11.27
CA GLY A 139 2.34 -5.03 -12.06
C GLY A 139 1.14 -4.69 -12.93
N VAL A 140 0.25 -5.66 -13.07
CA VAL A 140 -1.01 -5.46 -13.79
C VAL A 140 -1.94 -4.57 -12.96
N THR A 141 -2.79 -3.80 -13.65
CA THR A 141 -3.83 -3.01 -12.99
C THR A 141 -4.93 -3.94 -12.45
N LEU A 142 -5.82 -3.42 -11.61
CA LEU A 142 -7.02 -4.16 -11.22
C LEU A 142 -7.81 -4.65 -12.43
N LEU A 143 -7.99 -3.79 -13.44
CA LEU A 143 -8.62 -4.21 -14.70
C LEU A 143 -7.88 -5.38 -15.34
N GLY A 144 -6.54 -5.30 -15.41
CA GLY A 144 -5.71 -6.38 -15.94
C GLY A 144 -5.85 -7.70 -15.18
N SER A 145 -6.05 -7.66 -13.86
CA SER A 145 -6.32 -8.86 -13.05
C SER A 145 -7.71 -9.45 -13.39
N TYR A 146 -8.74 -8.62 -13.49
CA TYR A 146 -10.11 -9.09 -13.80
C TYR A 146 -10.24 -9.61 -15.22
N THR A 147 -9.57 -9.03 -16.22
CA THR A 147 -9.65 -9.48 -17.63
C THR A 147 -9.10 -10.88 -17.87
N LYS A 148 -8.46 -11.49 -16.88
CA LYS A 148 -7.99 -12.88 -16.95
C LYS A 148 -9.06 -13.91 -16.56
N LEU A 149 -10.19 -13.47 -16.04
CA LEU A 149 -11.32 -14.34 -15.73
C LEU A 149 -12.14 -14.60 -17.01
N ASP A 150 -12.52 -15.86 -17.24
CA ASP A 150 -13.21 -16.30 -18.47
C ASP A 150 -14.56 -15.60 -18.68
N ASP A 151 -15.32 -15.35 -17.62
CA ASP A 151 -16.65 -14.72 -17.65
C ASP A 151 -16.65 -13.27 -17.13
N ASN A 152 -15.62 -12.50 -17.48
CA ASN A 152 -15.45 -11.16 -16.95
C ASN A 152 -16.25 -10.09 -17.72
N GLU A 153 -17.20 -9.43 -17.04
CA GLU A 153 -17.96 -8.30 -17.55
C GLU A 153 -17.31 -6.92 -17.26
N ILE A 154 -16.16 -6.90 -16.56
CA ILE A 154 -15.47 -5.67 -16.15
C ILE A 154 -14.64 -5.14 -17.31
N ALA A 155 -15.06 -4.01 -17.89
CA ALA A 155 -14.50 -3.46 -19.13
C ALA A 155 -13.70 -2.15 -18.93
N SER A 156 -13.65 -1.60 -17.72
CA SER A 156 -12.98 -0.32 -17.43
C SER A 156 -12.27 -0.30 -16.08
N ASP A 157 -11.25 0.59 -15.96
CA ASP A 157 -10.55 0.81 -14.69
C ASP A 157 -11.52 1.23 -13.58
N LEU A 158 -12.58 2.00 -13.90
CA LEU A 158 -13.61 2.40 -12.94
C LEU A 158 -14.42 1.21 -12.43
N GLU A 159 -14.85 0.32 -13.32
CA GLU A 159 -15.58 -0.89 -12.94
C GLU A 159 -14.71 -1.83 -12.12
N ALA A 160 -13.44 -1.98 -12.49
CA ALA A 160 -12.47 -2.79 -11.74
C ALA A 160 -12.28 -2.27 -10.30
N ILE A 161 -12.11 -0.96 -10.12
CA ILE A 161 -12.01 -0.36 -8.77
C ILE A 161 -13.33 -0.53 -8.00
N LYS A 162 -14.49 -0.37 -8.65
CA LYS A 162 -15.79 -0.62 -8.01
C LYS A 162 -15.95 -2.06 -7.55
N ALA A 163 -15.56 -3.02 -8.40
CA ALA A 163 -15.62 -4.45 -8.10
C ALA A 163 -14.72 -4.80 -6.90
N ALA A 164 -13.45 -4.40 -6.93
CA ALA A 164 -12.51 -4.61 -5.83
C ALA A 164 -13.03 -4.03 -4.50
N ASN A 165 -13.60 -2.82 -4.55
CA ASN A 165 -14.14 -2.17 -3.35
C ASN A 165 -15.44 -2.79 -2.83
N ARG A 166 -16.12 -3.63 -3.60
CA ARG A 166 -17.28 -4.44 -3.18
C ARG A 166 -16.89 -5.83 -2.70
N GLY A 167 -15.60 -6.18 -2.76
CA GLY A 167 -15.11 -7.50 -2.37
C GLY A 167 -15.27 -8.57 -3.45
N ILE A 168 -15.46 -8.17 -4.71
CA ILE A 168 -15.49 -9.11 -5.83
C ILE A 168 -14.03 -9.53 -6.10
N SER A 169 -13.76 -10.83 -5.98
CA SER A 169 -12.43 -11.39 -6.21
C SER A 169 -12.11 -11.44 -7.70
N SER A 170 -10.83 -11.23 -8.04
CA SER A 170 -10.28 -11.53 -9.38
C SER A 170 -9.64 -12.91 -9.45
N LYS A 171 -9.90 -13.80 -8.49
CA LYS A 171 -9.44 -15.19 -8.47
C LYS A 171 -10.54 -16.11 -9.00
N ASN A 172 -10.15 -17.08 -9.83
CA ASN A 172 -11.03 -18.19 -10.23
C ASN A 172 -10.89 -19.34 -9.21
N LEU A 173 -11.39 -19.14 -7.98
CA LEU A 173 -11.37 -20.12 -6.91
C LEU A 173 -12.80 -20.56 -6.56
N PRO A 174 -13.01 -21.81 -6.03
CA PRO A 174 -14.31 -22.22 -5.51
C PRO A 174 -14.85 -21.20 -4.50
N ASP A 175 -16.16 -21.00 -4.44
CA ASP A 175 -16.83 -19.99 -3.60
C ASP A 175 -16.40 -20.00 -2.13
N ALA A 176 -16.07 -21.18 -1.58
CA ALA A 176 -15.57 -21.34 -0.21
C ALA A 176 -14.18 -20.73 0.03
N GLU A 177 -13.37 -20.55 -1.02
CA GLU A 177 -12.01 -19.99 -0.98
C GLU A 177 -11.92 -18.59 -1.60
N ASN A 178 -13.03 -18.11 -2.15
CA ASN A 178 -13.12 -16.80 -2.82
C ASN A 178 -13.18 -15.68 -1.77
N ARG A 179 -12.08 -15.50 -1.03
CA ARG A 179 -11.92 -14.45 -0.02
C ARG A 179 -11.59 -13.09 -0.65
N GLY A 180 -12.46 -12.61 -1.55
CA GLY A 180 -12.36 -11.24 -2.11
C GLY A 180 -12.61 -10.13 -1.08
N TYR A 181 -12.68 -10.47 0.20
CA TYR A 181 -13.05 -9.54 1.27
C TYR A 181 -11.90 -8.70 1.82
N GLY A 182 -10.63 -8.99 1.52
CA GLY A 182 -9.48 -8.31 2.10
C GLY A 182 -9.51 -6.79 1.94
N ILE A 183 -9.68 -6.29 0.71
CA ILE A 183 -9.80 -4.84 0.44
C ILE A 183 -11.05 -4.26 1.11
N TYR A 184 -12.20 -4.95 1.02
CA TYR A 184 -13.45 -4.49 1.62
C TYR A 184 -13.34 -4.41 3.15
N THR A 185 -12.84 -5.46 3.79
CA THR A 185 -12.66 -5.58 5.24
C THR A 185 -11.66 -4.55 5.75
N SER A 186 -10.49 -4.46 5.12
CA SER A 186 -9.46 -3.47 5.44
C SER A 186 -9.99 -2.04 5.36
N LYS A 187 -10.72 -1.71 4.30
CA LYS A 187 -11.34 -0.41 4.13
C LYS A 187 -12.38 -0.13 5.22
N LYS A 188 -13.28 -1.08 5.49
CA LYS A 188 -14.29 -0.97 6.54
C LYS A 188 -13.65 -0.77 7.91
N MET A 189 -12.65 -1.58 8.26
CA MET A 189 -11.90 -1.46 9.50
C MET A 189 -11.24 -0.07 9.63
N LEU A 190 -10.58 0.40 8.57
CA LEU A 190 -9.92 1.71 8.57
C LEU A 190 -10.91 2.86 8.75
N ILE A 191 -12.03 2.86 8.04
CA ILE A 191 -13.00 3.97 8.03
C ILE A 191 -13.90 3.92 9.26
N ASP A 192 -14.55 2.79 9.50
CA ASP A 192 -15.57 2.66 10.55
C ASP A 192 -14.91 2.44 11.91
N GLY A 193 -13.88 1.60 11.97
CA GLY A 193 -13.18 1.27 13.19
C GLY A 193 -12.22 2.36 13.65
N LEU A 194 -11.27 2.70 12.81
CA LEU A 194 -10.19 3.63 13.15
C LEU A 194 -10.54 5.10 12.87
N GLY A 195 -11.56 5.39 12.05
CA GLY A 195 -11.88 6.77 11.63
C GLY A 195 -10.87 7.36 10.66
N GLY A 196 -10.17 6.52 9.94
CA GLY A 196 -9.13 6.88 8.99
C GLY A 196 -9.64 7.29 7.61
N GLN A 197 -8.73 7.30 6.64
CA GLN A 197 -9.03 7.59 5.24
C GLN A 197 -8.32 6.57 4.34
N TYR A 198 -8.98 6.18 3.29
CA TYR A 198 -8.53 5.21 2.30
C TYR A 198 -8.46 5.85 0.92
N MET A 199 -7.41 5.59 0.18
CA MET A 199 -7.30 5.88 -1.23
C MET A 199 -6.74 4.66 -1.97
N MET A 200 -7.34 4.34 -3.11
CA MET A 200 -6.85 3.35 -4.06
C MET A 200 -6.75 4.01 -5.43
N MET A 201 -5.72 3.66 -6.20
CA MET A 201 -5.56 4.08 -7.57
C MET A 201 -5.02 2.92 -8.40
N SER A 202 -5.62 2.66 -9.57
CA SER A 202 -5.16 1.66 -10.53
C SER A 202 -5.63 2.04 -11.94
N GLY A 203 -4.74 1.92 -12.91
CA GLY A 203 -5.03 2.39 -14.26
C GLY A 203 -5.22 3.90 -14.31
N SER A 204 -6.29 4.35 -14.93
CA SER A 204 -6.64 5.77 -15.09
C SER A 204 -7.59 6.30 -14.01
N THR A 205 -7.97 5.48 -13.03
CA THR A 205 -9.01 5.79 -12.05
C THR A 205 -8.50 5.63 -10.62
N GLY A 206 -9.02 6.45 -9.72
CA GLY A 206 -8.84 6.32 -8.29
C GLY A 206 -10.14 6.40 -7.52
N TYR A 207 -10.08 5.99 -6.26
CA TYR A 207 -11.18 6.01 -5.30
C TYR A 207 -10.69 6.52 -3.96
N MET A 208 -11.44 7.43 -3.36
CA MET A 208 -11.17 7.96 -2.02
C MET A 208 -12.36 7.71 -1.11
N LYS A 209 -12.10 7.22 0.10
CA LYS A 209 -13.11 6.96 1.12
C LYS A 209 -12.66 7.46 2.48
N SER A 210 -13.56 8.15 3.15
CA SER A 210 -13.51 8.50 4.58
C SER A 210 -14.95 8.57 5.11
N ARG A 211 -15.15 8.96 6.37
CA ARG A 211 -16.50 9.22 6.88
C ARG A 211 -17.22 10.39 6.16
N LYS A 212 -16.46 11.25 5.46
CA LYS A 212 -16.99 12.45 4.78
C LYS A 212 -16.86 12.41 3.27
N ILE A 213 -16.05 11.53 2.72
CA ILE A 213 -15.70 11.42 1.30
C ILE A 213 -16.02 10.00 0.85
N ASP A 214 -16.66 9.88 -0.30
CA ASP A 214 -16.92 8.61 -0.99
C ASP A 214 -16.95 8.88 -2.50
N GLU A 215 -15.78 9.01 -3.12
CA GLU A 215 -15.66 9.58 -4.45
C GLU A 215 -14.68 8.78 -5.33
N PHE A 216 -15.08 8.62 -6.59
CA PHE A 216 -14.18 8.18 -7.66
C PHE A 216 -13.64 9.39 -8.41
N PHE A 217 -12.39 9.31 -8.83
CA PHE A 217 -11.77 10.33 -9.66
C PHE A 217 -11.01 9.69 -10.82
N THR A 218 -10.89 10.44 -11.92
CA THR A 218 -10.13 10.02 -13.09
C THR A 218 -8.84 10.84 -13.18
N LEU A 219 -7.74 10.19 -13.52
CA LEU A 219 -6.48 10.88 -13.76
C LEU A 219 -6.58 11.76 -15.02
N PRO A 220 -5.82 12.84 -15.11
CA PRO A 220 -5.73 13.64 -16.30
C PRO A 220 -5.43 12.80 -17.55
N ARG A 221 -5.97 13.22 -18.70
CA ARG A 221 -5.82 12.50 -19.97
C ARG A 221 -4.34 12.20 -20.27
N GLY A 222 -4.05 10.96 -20.59
CA GLY A 222 -2.69 10.47 -20.88
C GLY A 222 -1.90 10.04 -19.65
N LEU A 223 -2.42 10.23 -18.44
CA LEU A 223 -1.84 9.66 -17.23
C LEU A 223 -2.54 8.35 -16.89
N ARG A 224 -1.74 7.32 -16.67
CA ARG A 224 -2.19 5.99 -16.26
C ARG A 224 -1.16 5.41 -15.30
N TRP A 225 -1.65 4.79 -14.25
CA TRP A 225 -0.83 4.05 -13.32
C TRP A 225 -0.78 2.57 -13.71
N SER A 226 0.41 2.00 -13.89
CA SER A 226 0.57 0.55 -14.02
C SER A 226 0.66 -0.06 -12.61
N GLY A 227 -0.13 -1.10 -12.35
CA GLY A 227 -0.28 -1.69 -11.02
C GLY A 227 -1.32 -0.97 -10.15
N THR A 228 -1.13 -1.04 -8.85
CA THR A 228 -2.05 -0.48 -7.86
C THR A 228 -1.31 0.32 -6.78
N ILE A 229 -1.89 1.43 -6.36
CA ILE A 229 -1.47 2.18 -5.18
C ILE A 229 -2.58 2.13 -4.15
N ILE A 230 -2.23 1.83 -2.91
CA ILE A 230 -3.09 1.99 -1.75
C ILE A 230 -2.43 2.96 -0.77
N ALA A 231 -3.16 4.02 -0.41
CA ALA A 231 -2.71 4.98 0.59
C ALA A 231 -3.73 5.08 1.72
N LEU A 232 -3.23 4.96 2.93
CA LEU A 232 -4.01 4.87 4.15
C LEU A 232 -3.61 6.00 5.08
N ARG A 233 -4.58 6.75 5.60
CA ARG A 233 -4.37 7.65 6.72
C ARG A 233 -4.94 7.01 7.97
N ILE A 234 -4.10 6.73 8.93
CA ILE A 234 -4.42 5.95 10.13
C ILE A 234 -4.25 6.82 11.36
N PRO A 235 -5.32 7.10 12.14
CA PRO A 235 -5.20 7.77 13.44
C PRO A 235 -4.37 6.95 14.43
N TYR A 236 -3.58 7.61 15.28
CA TYR A 236 -2.78 6.93 16.31
C TYR A 236 -3.60 6.34 17.44
N GLN A 237 -4.77 6.91 17.69
CA GLN A 237 -5.63 6.57 18.80
C GLN A 237 -7.04 6.26 18.32
N ALA A 238 -7.55 5.13 18.75
CA ALA A 238 -8.93 4.72 18.60
C ALA A 238 -9.33 3.89 19.83
N PRO A 239 -9.69 4.51 20.96
CA PRO A 239 -9.84 3.84 22.25
C PRO A 239 -10.83 2.67 22.26
N LEU A 240 -11.88 2.74 21.45
CA LEU A 240 -12.92 1.69 21.35
C LEU A 240 -12.67 0.70 20.21
N PHE A 241 -11.53 0.81 19.52
CA PHE A 241 -11.24 -0.04 18.37
C PHE A 241 -10.81 -1.44 18.82
N ASN A 242 -11.47 -2.43 18.23
CA ASN A 242 -11.05 -3.82 18.29
C ASN A 242 -11.08 -4.40 16.87
N TYR A 243 -9.91 -4.77 16.35
CA TYR A 243 -9.77 -5.23 14.96
C TYR A 243 -10.52 -6.54 14.70
N ILE A 244 -10.70 -7.40 15.71
CA ILE A 244 -11.43 -8.69 15.60
C ILE A 244 -12.88 -8.46 15.13
N ASN A 245 -13.46 -7.31 15.39
CA ASN A 245 -14.82 -7.00 14.95
C ASN A 245 -14.95 -6.81 13.43
N TYR A 246 -13.83 -6.83 12.70
CA TYR A 246 -13.76 -6.52 11.27
C TYR A 246 -13.22 -7.65 10.40
N ILE A 247 -12.69 -8.72 11.02
CA ILE A 247 -12.11 -9.89 10.33
C ILE A 247 -12.99 -11.13 10.43
#